data_cc806a5cf422eb39b5b917a9b01aa0eb
#
_entry.id   cc806a5cf422eb39b5b917a9b01aa0eb
#
_cell.length_a   1.000
_cell.length_b   1.000
_cell.length_c   1.000
_cell.angle_alpha   90.00
_cell.angle_beta   90.00
_cell.angle_gamma   90.00
#
_symmetry.space_group_name_H-M   'P 1'
#
loop_
_entity.id
_entity.type
_entity.pdbx_description
1 polymer ?
#
loop_
_entity_poly.entity_id
_entity_poly.type
_entity_poly.pdbx_seq_one_letter_code
_entity_poly.pdbx_strand_id
1 'polypeptide(L)'
;MKRIYLLFSLLIGCIYLHAAIYNVMDFGAKADGKTIDSPAINRAIEAAAQAGGGTVYLPAGEYACYSIRLKSNIHIYLEQGTRIIDRKSTR
;
A
#
# COMPACT_ATOMS: atom_id res chain seq x y z
N MET A 1 9.30 -27.47 -28.92
CA MET A 1 8.67 -26.16 -28.90
C MET A 1 7.45 -26.10 -28.01
N LYS A 2 6.65 -27.15 -28.01
CA LYS A 2 5.46 -27.16 -27.17
C LYS A 2 5.77 -27.05 -25.70
N ARG A 3 6.92 -27.54 -25.29
CA ARG A 3 7.33 -27.49 -23.89
C ARG A 3 7.53 -26.07 -23.39
N ILE A 4 7.97 -25.20 -24.25
CA ILE A 4 8.21 -23.81 -23.89
C ILE A 4 6.90 -23.13 -23.53
N TYR A 5 5.85 -23.42 -24.24
CA TYR A 5 4.55 -22.81 -23.96
C TYR A 5 3.98 -23.24 -22.62
N LEU A 6 4.20 -24.51 -22.28
CA LEU A 6 3.72 -25.01 -21.00
C LEU A 6 4.41 -24.34 -19.83
N LEU A 7 5.73 -24.17 -19.94
CA LEU A 7 6.50 -23.49 -18.91
C LEU A 7 6.06 -22.05 -18.75
N PHE A 8 5.82 -21.38 -19.86
CA PHE A 8 5.39 -20.00 -19.84
C PHE A 8 4.04 -19.88 -19.15
N SER A 9 3.14 -20.79 -19.44
CA SER A 9 1.82 -20.80 -18.83
C SER A 9 1.89 -20.98 -17.32
N LEU A 10 2.78 -21.84 -16.85
CA LEU A 10 2.95 -22.07 -15.43
C LEU A 10 3.46 -20.82 -14.72
N LEU A 11 4.39 -20.10 -15.34
CA LEU A 11 4.92 -18.87 -14.76
C LEU A 11 3.83 -17.83 -14.57
N ILE A 12 2.98 -17.68 -15.57
CA ILE A 12 1.89 -16.74 -15.50
C ILE A 12 0.93 -17.13 -14.38
N GLY A 13 0.65 -18.39 -14.23
CA GLY A 13 -0.22 -18.86 -13.18
C GLY A 13 0.31 -18.53 -11.80
N CYS A 14 1.62 -18.65 -11.62
CA CYS A 14 2.22 -18.34 -10.33
C CYS A 14 2.06 -16.89 -9.94
N ILE A 15 2.12 -15.98 -10.91
CA ILE A 15 2.02 -14.55 -10.63
C ILE A 15 0.68 -14.20 -9.96
N TYR A 16 -0.37 -14.86 -10.36
CA TYR A 16 -1.70 -14.56 -9.81
C TYR A 16 -1.87 -15.01 -8.38
N LEU A 17 -0.99 -15.84 -7.87
CA LEU A 17 -1.12 -16.35 -6.52
C LEU A 17 -0.48 -15.45 -5.47
N HIS A 18 0.23 -14.44 -5.88
CA HIS A 18 0.91 -13.55 -4.95
C HIS A 18 0.03 -12.37 -4.56
N ALA A 19 -0.15 -12.21 -3.25
CA ALA A 19 -0.78 -11.02 -2.72
C ALA A 19 0.29 -9.96 -2.55
N ALA A 20 0.08 -8.81 -3.13
CA ALA A 20 1.04 -7.72 -3.05
C ALA A 20 0.84 -6.92 -1.78
N ILE A 21 1.92 -6.62 -1.11
CA ILE A 21 1.90 -5.80 0.09
C ILE A 21 2.74 -4.56 -0.19
N TYR A 22 2.15 -3.40 0.06
CA TYR A 22 2.78 -2.12 -0.21
C TYR A 22 3.02 -1.41 1.12
N ASN A 23 4.28 -1.35 1.52
CA ASN A 23 4.68 -0.71 2.77
C ASN A 23 4.80 0.79 2.52
N VAL A 24 4.07 1.60 3.31
CA VAL A 24 4.07 3.05 3.10
C VAL A 24 5.45 3.65 3.28
N MET A 25 6.31 3.00 4.05
CA MET A 25 7.67 3.51 4.24
C MET A 25 8.46 3.50 2.93
N ASP A 26 8.14 2.57 2.03
CA ASP A 26 8.77 2.53 0.72
C ASP A 26 8.32 3.68 -0.17
N PHE A 27 7.27 4.38 0.23
CA PHE A 27 6.72 5.48 -0.54
C PHE A 27 6.99 6.83 0.12
N GLY A 28 7.86 6.83 1.12
CA GLY A 28 8.32 8.07 1.72
C GLY A 28 7.68 8.45 3.04
N ALA A 29 6.90 7.57 3.64
CA ALA A 29 6.30 7.88 4.93
C ALA A 29 7.37 7.96 6.01
N LYS A 30 7.19 8.88 6.95
CA LYS A 30 8.15 9.09 8.03
C LYS A 30 7.65 8.52 9.35
N ALA A 31 6.35 8.48 9.56
CA ALA A 31 5.74 7.94 10.77
C ALA A 31 6.28 8.60 12.03
N ASP A 32 6.59 9.88 11.96
CA ASP A 32 7.14 10.63 13.10
C ASP A 32 6.11 11.53 13.78
N GLY A 33 4.87 11.49 13.34
CA GLY A 33 3.82 12.29 13.91
C GLY A 33 3.87 13.76 13.54
N LYS A 34 4.88 14.17 12.81
CA LYS A 34 5.08 15.59 12.43
C LYS A 34 5.00 15.78 10.92
N THR A 35 5.68 14.93 10.17
CA THR A 35 5.63 14.99 8.72
C THR A 35 4.27 14.53 8.24
N ILE A 36 3.72 15.26 7.28
CA ILE A 36 2.44 14.86 6.71
C ILE A 36 2.68 13.68 5.78
N ASP A 37 2.12 12.54 6.14
CA ASP A 37 2.34 11.29 5.43
C ASP A 37 1.23 10.96 4.45
N SER A 38 0.22 11.82 4.31
CA SER A 38 -0.86 11.58 3.35
C SER A 38 -0.35 11.30 1.95
N PRO A 39 0.60 12.08 1.40
CA PRO A 39 1.08 11.80 0.05
C PRO A 39 1.69 10.40 -0.08
N ALA A 40 2.47 9.98 0.92
CA ALA A 40 3.10 8.67 0.88
C ALA A 40 2.06 7.55 0.94
N ILE A 41 1.10 7.69 1.84
CA ILE A 41 0.05 6.69 1.99
C ILE A 41 -0.79 6.63 0.71
N ASN A 42 -1.13 7.77 0.15
CA ASN A 42 -1.91 7.80 -1.08
C ASN A 42 -1.15 7.20 -2.25
N ARG A 43 0.17 7.40 -2.32
CA ARG A 43 0.98 6.78 -3.36
C ARG A 43 0.98 5.26 -3.23
N ALA A 44 1.05 4.75 -1.99
CA ALA A 44 0.99 3.31 -1.78
C ALA A 44 -0.36 2.75 -2.20
N ILE A 45 -1.44 3.47 -1.87
CA ILE A 45 -2.78 3.04 -2.27
C ILE A 45 -2.92 3.06 -3.79
N GLU A 46 -2.39 4.10 -4.44
CA GLU A 46 -2.42 4.17 -5.90
C GLU A 46 -1.68 3.01 -6.54
N ALA A 47 -0.48 2.70 -6.02
CA ALA A 47 0.31 1.61 -6.55
C ALA A 47 -0.45 0.30 -6.44
N ALA A 48 -1.06 0.06 -5.29
CA ALA A 48 -1.83 -1.16 -5.08
C ALA A 48 -3.04 -1.21 -6.01
N ALA A 49 -3.72 -0.07 -6.18
CA ALA A 49 -4.90 0.00 -7.04
C ALA A 49 -4.52 -0.28 -8.49
N GLN A 50 -3.40 0.27 -8.95
CA GLN A 50 -2.95 0.07 -10.33
C GLN A 50 -2.56 -1.39 -10.57
N ALA A 51 -2.16 -2.09 -9.53
CA ALA A 51 -1.82 -3.51 -9.65
C ALA A 51 -3.05 -4.41 -9.54
N GLY A 52 -4.25 -3.83 -9.42
CA GLY A 52 -5.47 -4.62 -9.34
C GLY A 52 -5.93 -4.87 -7.93
N GLY A 53 -5.31 -4.22 -6.95
CA GLY A 53 -5.64 -4.41 -5.55
C GLY A 53 -4.44 -4.88 -4.77
N GLY A 54 -4.56 -4.88 -3.45
CA GLY A 54 -3.48 -5.32 -2.60
C GLY A 54 -3.67 -4.80 -1.19
N THR A 55 -2.63 -4.97 -0.38
CA THR A 55 -2.63 -4.53 1.00
C THR A 55 -1.65 -3.39 1.16
N VAL A 56 -2.11 -2.30 1.75
CA VAL A 56 -1.25 -1.18 2.12
C VAL A 56 -0.92 -1.34 3.59
N TYR A 57 0.35 -1.50 3.88
CA TYR A 57 0.82 -1.82 5.23
C TYR A 57 1.44 -0.60 5.87
N LEU A 58 0.96 -0.26 7.06
CA LEU A 58 1.48 0.83 7.85
C LEU A 58 2.17 0.25 9.09
N PRO A 59 3.50 0.22 9.11
CA PRO A 59 4.21 -0.23 10.30
C PRO A 59 3.92 0.65 11.49
N ALA A 60 4.25 0.18 12.68
CA ALA A 60 4.01 0.93 13.90
C ALA A 60 4.66 2.31 13.80
N GLY A 61 3.93 3.33 14.26
CA GLY A 61 4.41 4.70 14.19
C GLY A 61 3.24 5.66 14.21
N GLU A 62 3.53 6.93 14.15
CA GLU A 62 2.51 7.97 14.13
C GLU A 62 2.46 8.63 12.78
N TYR A 63 1.34 8.53 12.11
CA TYR A 63 1.17 9.05 10.76
C TYR A 63 0.26 10.27 10.79
N ALA A 64 0.81 11.41 10.49
CA ALA A 64 0.03 12.65 10.41
C ALA A 64 -0.53 12.77 9.00
N CYS A 65 -1.84 12.84 8.89
CA CYS A 65 -2.52 12.82 7.60
C CYS A 65 -3.60 13.88 7.53
N TYR A 66 -3.77 14.46 6.35
CA TYR A 66 -4.93 15.28 6.07
C TYR A 66 -6.09 14.46 5.52
N SER A 67 -5.80 13.73 4.46
CA SER A 67 -6.82 12.90 3.84
C SER A 67 -6.17 11.71 3.17
N ILE A 68 -6.88 10.61 3.19
CA ILE A 68 -6.44 9.38 2.55
C ILE A 68 -7.53 8.96 1.59
N ARG A 69 -7.15 8.71 0.35
CA ARG A 69 -8.08 8.33 -0.70
C ARG A 69 -8.08 6.82 -0.83
N LEU A 70 -9.14 6.20 -0.34
CA LEU A 70 -9.29 4.77 -0.43
C LEU A 70 -9.82 4.39 -1.80
N LYS A 71 -9.36 3.26 -2.30
CA LYS A 71 -9.78 2.74 -3.59
C LYS A 71 -10.32 1.34 -3.41
N SER A 72 -11.00 0.85 -4.43
CA SER A 72 -11.58 -0.48 -4.38
C SER A 72 -10.50 -1.55 -4.34
N ASN A 73 -10.82 -2.64 -3.67
CA ASN A 73 -9.94 -3.81 -3.58
C ASN A 73 -8.63 -3.54 -2.84
N ILE A 74 -8.64 -2.54 -1.98
CA ILE A 74 -7.47 -2.21 -1.17
C ILE A 74 -7.76 -2.56 0.29
N HIS A 75 -6.84 -3.27 0.90
CA HIS A 75 -6.87 -3.55 2.32
C HIS A 75 -5.83 -2.69 3.02
N ILE A 76 -6.25 -2.04 4.09
CA ILE A 76 -5.32 -1.25 4.89
C ILE A 76 -5.00 -2.06 6.14
N TYR A 77 -3.73 -2.36 6.33
CA TYR A 77 -3.29 -3.11 7.49
C TYR A 77 -2.46 -2.21 8.39
N LEU A 78 -2.96 -2.01 9.61
CA LEU A 78 -2.29 -1.18 10.61
C LEU A 78 -1.63 -2.11 11.61
N GLU A 79 -0.31 -2.00 11.71
CA GLU A 79 0.43 -2.78 12.67
C GLU A 79 0.07 -2.32 14.07
N GLN A 80 0.18 -3.22 15.04
CA GLN A 80 -0.05 -2.87 16.43
C GLN A 80 0.91 -1.75 16.81
N GLY A 81 0.37 -0.69 17.43
CA GLY A 81 1.16 0.47 17.77
C GLY A 81 1.11 1.58 16.73
N THR A 82 0.35 1.38 15.66
CA THR A 82 0.17 2.40 14.65
C THR A 82 -0.90 3.39 15.10
N ARG A 83 -0.60 4.68 14.94
CA ARG A 83 -1.55 5.73 15.22
C ARG A 83 -1.71 6.64 14.03
N ILE A 84 -2.93 6.95 13.70
CA ILE A 84 -3.24 7.91 12.64
C ILE A 84 -3.66 9.21 13.29
N ILE A 85 -2.91 10.26 13.04
CA ILE A 85 -3.20 11.57 13.60
C ILE A 85 -3.89 12.39 12.52
N ASP A 86 -5.12 12.76 12.79
CA ASP A 86 -5.90 13.53 11.84
C ASP A 86 -5.50 14.99 11.94
N ARG A 87 -4.80 15.47 10.93
CA ARG A 87 -4.37 16.85 10.84
C ARG A 87 -5.31 17.59 9.90
N LYS A 88 -6.38 18.10 10.45
CA LYS A 88 -7.33 18.82 9.62
C LYS A 88 -6.74 20.13 9.15
N SER A 89 -7.03 20.42 7.90
CA SER A 89 -6.70 21.72 7.36
C SER A 89 -7.57 22.74 8.07
N THR A 90 -6.96 23.58 8.85
CA THR A 90 -7.73 24.59 9.52
C THR A 90 -8.05 25.74 8.58
N ARG A 91 -9.17 26.20 8.78
CA ARG A 91 -9.56 27.36 8.01
C ARG A 91 -9.47 28.56 8.84
#